data_2b6ee9120e357c52f6b234456409efc7
#
_entry.id   2b6ee9120e357c52f6b234456409efc7
#
_cell.length_a   1.000
_cell.length_b   1.000
_cell.length_c   1.000
_cell.angle_alpha   90.00
_cell.angle_beta   90.00
_cell.angle_gamma   90.00
#
_symmetry.space_group_name_H-M   'P 1'
#
loop_
_entity.id
_entity.type
_entity.pdbx_description
1 polymer ?
#
loop_
_entity_poly.entity_id
_entity_poly.type
_entity_poly.pdbx_seq_one_letter_code
_entity_poly.pdbx_strand_id
1 'polypeptide(L)'
;MADWLYSFDVWDTLITRRTASAHGIFAIMQDKICNDVSFRQTDIFFRQNFASIRVDTALFLKKANKSRYGHSEITLEEIYRLIANNFRLSGTLSEKLVNLELETEYRNAVPIYENIEKVRKLLKEKAQVILVSDMYLTAEQIRKILLQFDDIFNDIPIFVSGELKRSKERGDMYRHIKDIYRADYRKWRHCGDNLKTDVDNARLLRINADFFAPKVLKSYEKTLLRSGNTLEFQAYLGCSRLLNDSASEDSIYGFGVSFSGAILYSYVSWLLNISSGEGITDLYFIARDGFVLKEIADVIIAAKKLSLRTHYFYGSRLSLRIPGSENVDEFIRMTFGEYKRSFCFERLALRLGIGFDVLKKYFDVSNADKSAKQIETYEKAALASDGLKAEVIAAHEQNRKLLKKYLRQEIDLDRKFAFVDLCGSGRTQDMLESIVSELDAGRRITTFYFYNSVNTDYEKSRKITYMTISLGCMLWLEALCRCPQGQTLGYRESPGGRIEPVLENIDNSLLLKWGHEEYLCGILDFCREMSCFEHKNDISV
;
A
#
# COMPACT_ATOMS: atom_id res chain seq x y z
N MET A 1 20.69 1.08 -43.33
CA MET A 1 20.04 0.25 -42.29
C MET A 1 19.11 -0.84 -42.85
N ALA A 2 18.76 -0.78 -44.14
CA ALA A 2 17.85 -1.75 -44.76
C ALA A 2 18.33 -3.24 -44.75
N ASP A 3 19.60 -3.51 -44.42
CA ASP A 3 20.18 -4.86 -44.38
C ASP A 3 20.29 -5.44 -42.93
N TRP A 4 19.85 -4.72 -41.92
CA TRP A 4 19.93 -5.17 -40.53
C TRP A 4 18.59 -5.74 -40.07
N LEU A 5 18.66 -6.90 -39.39
CA LEU A 5 17.53 -7.46 -38.66
C LEU A 5 17.62 -7.05 -37.17
N TYR A 6 16.51 -6.53 -36.63
CA TYR A 6 16.37 -6.21 -35.23
C TYR A 6 15.33 -7.13 -34.60
N SER A 7 15.63 -7.69 -33.44
CA SER A 7 14.68 -8.52 -32.71
C SER A 7 14.62 -8.13 -31.24
N PHE A 8 13.44 -8.21 -30.66
CA PHE A 8 13.21 -7.94 -29.25
C PHE A 8 12.54 -9.14 -28.59
N ASP A 9 12.95 -9.47 -27.37
CA ASP A 9 12.11 -10.29 -26.51
C ASP A 9 10.85 -9.53 -26.11
N VAL A 10 9.85 -10.21 -25.55
CA VAL A 10 8.55 -9.60 -25.23
C VAL A 10 8.41 -9.35 -23.73
N TRP A 11 8.42 -10.43 -22.93
CA TRP A 11 8.20 -10.32 -21.50
C TRP A 11 9.46 -9.81 -20.79
N ASP A 12 9.25 -8.89 -19.83
CA ASP A 12 10.29 -8.16 -19.11
C ASP A 12 11.27 -7.35 -20.00
N THR A 13 10.94 -7.25 -21.32
CA THR A 13 11.67 -6.44 -22.32
C THR A 13 10.78 -5.36 -22.96
N LEU A 14 9.63 -5.71 -23.52
CA LEU A 14 8.64 -4.76 -24.08
C LEU A 14 7.47 -4.53 -23.14
N ILE A 15 7.06 -5.57 -22.44
CA ILE A 15 6.01 -5.55 -21.41
C ILE A 15 6.48 -6.33 -20.19
N THR A 16 5.96 -5.98 -19.04
CA THR A 16 6.12 -6.74 -17.80
C THR A 16 4.78 -6.98 -17.14
N ARG A 17 4.73 -7.73 -16.04
CA ARG A 17 3.51 -7.96 -15.27
C ARG A 17 3.41 -7.00 -14.09
N ARG A 18 2.18 -6.68 -13.70
CA ARG A 18 1.91 -5.90 -12.49
C ARG A 18 2.15 -6.71 -11.21
N THR A 19 2.12 -8.01 -11.29
CA THR A 19 2.42 -8.94 -10.19
C THR A 19 3.92 -9.08 -9.94
N ALA A 20 4.30 -9.54 -8.74
CA ALA A 20 5.71 -9.75 -8.38
C ALA A 20 6.41 -10.80 -9.25
N SER A 21 5.66 -11.75 -9.79
CA SER A 21 6.12 -12.80 -10.69
C SER A 21 4.98 -13.32 -11.57
N ALA A 22 5.29 -14.15 -12.56
CA ALA A 22 4.27 -14.83 -13.38
C ALA A 22 3.28 -15.67 -12.54
N HIS A 23 3.69 -16.19 -11.39
CA HIS A 23 2.81 -16.92 -10.47
C HIS A 23 1.63 -16.06 -9.98
N GLY A 24 1.80 -14.73 -9.90
CA GLY A 24 0.74 -13.81 -9.49
C GLY A 24 -0.47 -13.83 -10.41
N ILE A 25 -0.30 -14.11 -11.70
CA ILE A 25 -1.42 -14.31 -12.65
C ILE A 25 -2.30 -15.46 -12.17
N PHE A 26 -1.67 -16.57 -11.77
CA PHE A 26 -2.40 -17.77 -11.32
C PHE A 26 -3.01 -17.57 -9.93
N ALA A 27 -2.40 -16.75 -9.07
CA ALA A 27 -2.98 -16.38 -7.77
C ALA A 27 -4.26 -15.53 -7.95
N ILE A 28 -4.27 -14.58 -8.88
CA ILE A 28 -5.48 -13.82 -9.26
C ILE A 28 -6.55 -14.76 -9.81
N MET A 29 -6.18 -15.66 -10.70
CA MET A 29 -7.11 -16.65 -11.24
C MET A 29 -7.71 -17.54 -10.16
N GLN A 30 -6.91 -18.01 -9.21
CA GLN A 30 -7.36 -18.81 -8.08
C GLN A 30 -8.42 -18.08 -7.26
N ASP A 31 -8.20 -16.82 -6.93
CA ASP A 31 -9.18 -15.99 -6.23
C ASP A 31 -10.50 -15.93 -7.02
N LYS A 32 -10.43 -15.62 -8.31
CA LYS A 32 -11.61 -15.57 -9.19
C LYS A 32 -12.33 -16.92 -9.30
N ILE A 33 -11.60 -18.03 -9.42
CA ILE A 33 -12.16 -19.38 -9.47
C ILE A 33 -12.88 -19.73 -8.16
N CYS A 34 -12.33 -19.36 -7.01
CA CYS A 34 -12.96 -19.58 -5.71
C CYS A 34 -14.28 -18.83 -5.56
N ASN A 35 -14.39 -17.66 -6.16
CA ASN A 35 -15.57 -16.79 -6.05
C ASN A 35 -16.60 -16.98 -7.17
N ASP A 36 -16.24 -17.64 -8.29
CA ASP A 36 -17.12 -17.82 -9.43
C ASP A 36 -18.07 -19.02 -9.25
N VAL A 37 -19.37 -18.75 -9.38
CA VAL A 37 -20.46 -19.73 -9.24
C VAL A 37 -20.29 -20.93 -10.18
N SER A 38 -19.75 -20.73 -11.39
CA SER A 38 -19.59 -21.81 -12.38
C SER A 38 -18.60 -22.90 -11.94
N PHE A 39 -17.67 -22.57 -11.04
CA PHE A 39 -16.72 -23.53 -10.48
C PHE A 39 -17.17 -24.19 -9.17
N ARG A 40 -18.35 -23.84 -8.62
CA ARG A 40 -18.80 -24.36 -7.31
C ARG A 40 -18.91 -25.88 -7.25
N GLN A 41 -19.22 -26.54 -8.38
CA GLN A 41 -19.34 -27.99 -8.46
C GLN A 41 -18.00 -28.71 -8.71
N THR A 42 -16.93 -27.99 -8.96
CA THR A 42 -15.59 -28.60 -9.09
C THR A 42 -15.02 -28.94 -7.72
N ASP A 43 -14.00 -29.79 -7.71
CA ASP A 43 -13.31 -30.18 -6.48
C ASP A 43 -12.81 -28.94 -5.72
N ILE A 44 -13.05 -28.92 -4.41
CA ILE A 44 -12.58 -27.83 -3.54
C ILE A 44 -11.05 -27.71 -3.52
N PHE A 45 -10.36 -28.86 -3.57
CA PHE A 45 -8.89 -28.89 -3.67
C PHE A 45 -8.42 -28.19 -4.94
N PHE A 46 -9.08 -28.46 -6.08
CA PHE A 46 -8.78 -27.79 -7.35
C PHE A 46 -8.88 -26.27 -7.22
N ARG A 47 -10.01 -25.77 -6.66
CA ARG A 47 -10.23 -24.32 -6.54
C ARG A 47 -9.22 -23.63 -5.62
N GLN A 48 -8.96 -24.24 -4.46
CA GLN A 48 -8.08 -23.66 -3.44
C GLN A 48 -6.58 -23.79 -3.77
N ASN A 49 -6.22 -24.68 -4.70
CA ASN A 49 -4.81 -24.91 -5.08
C ASN A 49 -4.54 -24.66 -6.57
N PHE A 50 -5.44 -23.96 -7.26
CA PHE A 50 -5.36 -23.78 -8.71
C PHE A 50 -4.00 -23.20 -9.16
N ALA A 51 -3.47 -22.20 -8.47
CA ALA A 51 -2.20 -21.58 -8.82
C ALA A 51 -1.05 -22.60 -8.85
N SER A 52 -0.95 -23.44 -7.84
CA SER A 52 0.07 -24.50 -7.78
C SER A 52 -0.18 -25.57 -8.84
N ILE A 53 -1.42 -26.03 -9.00
CA ILE A 53 -1.82 -27.02 -10.03
C ILE A 53 -1.41 -26.53 -11.42
N ARG A 54 -1.65 -25.24 -11.74
CA ARG A 54 -1.32 -24.64 -13.02
C ARG A 54 0.20 -24.66 -13.27
N VAL A 55 0.99 -24.29 -12.27
CA VAL A 55 2.46 -24.30 -12.34
C VAL A 55 3.00 -25.72 -12.50
N ASP A 56 2.56 -26.63 -11.63
CA ASP A 56 3.02 -28.01 -11.61
C ASP A 56 2.68 -28.75 -12.92
N THR A 57 1.50 -28.49 -13.48
CA THR A 57 1.10 -29.05 -14.78
C THR A 57 2.02 -28.58 -15.90
N ALA A 58 2.36 -27.29 -15.94
CA ALA A 58 3.29 -26.77 -16.94
C ALA A 58 4.69 -27.37 -16.78
N LEU A 59 5.19 -27.48 -15.55
CA LEU A 59 6.50 -28.10 -15.27
C LEU A 59 6.51 -29.59 -15.65
N PHE A 60 5.44 -30.32 -15.36
CA PHE A 60 5.29 -31.71 -15.76
C PHE A 60 5.35 -31.87 -17.28
N LEU A 61 4.56 -31.09 -18.03
CA LEU A 61 4.55 -31.12 -19.49
C LEU A 61 5.91 -30.78 -20.09
N LYS A 62 6.57 -29.74 -19.58
CA LYS A 62 7.94 -29.38 -20.02
C LYS A 62 8.93 -30.54 -19.86
N LYS A 63 8.90 -31.22 -18.70
CA LYS A 63 9.74 -32.38 -18.44
C LYS A 63 9.40 -33.57 -19.36
N ALA A 64 8.12 -33.85 -19.55
CA ALA A 64 7.63 -34.91 -20.40
C ALA A 64 8.02 -34.67 -21.86
N ASN A 65 7.84 -33.46 -22.40
CA ASN A 65 8.21 -33.09 -23.75
C ASN A 65 9.74 -33.16 -23.96
N LYS A 66 10.52 -32.72 -22.96
CA LYS A 66 11.99 -32.83 -23.02
C LYS A 66 12.45 -34.28 -23.12
N SER A 67 11.85 -35.16 -22.33
CA SER A 67 12.17 -36.60 -22.37
C SER A 67 11.73 -37.26 -23.67
N ARG A 68 10.55 -36.91 -24.21
CA ARG A 68 9.93 -37.59 -25.34
C ARG A 68 10.37 -37.02 -26.70
N TYR A 69 10.53 -35.69 -26.78
CA TYR A 69 10.73 -34.97 -28.05
C TYR A 69 12.02 -34.15 -28.09
N GLY A 70 12.82 -34.13 -27.05
CA GLY A 70 14.07 -33.37 -26.96
C GLY A 70 13.89 -31.84 -26.79
N HIS A 71 12.66 -31.34 -26.60
CA HIS A 71 12.35 -29.93 -26.34
C HIS A 71 11.39 -29.78 -25.15
N SER A 72 11.45 -28.63 -24.46
CA SER A 72 10.59 -28.32 -23.33
C SER A 72 9.37 -27.46 -23.70
N GLU A 73 9.13 -27.19 -24.98
CA GLU A 73 8.12 -26.26 -25.43
C GLU A 73 6.71 -26.86 -25.30
N ILE A 74 5.81 -26.05 -24.71
CA ILE A 74 4.41 -26.38 -24.46
C ILE A 74 3.51 -25.24 -24.94
N THR A 75 2.21 -25.50 -25.10
CA THR A 75 1.21 -24.49 -25.40
C THR A 75 0.21 -24.34 -24.26
N LEU A 76 -0.51 -23.23 -24.23
CA LEU A 76 -1.57 -22.98 -23.26
C LEU A 76 -2.66 -24.07 -23.33
N GLU A 77 -3.02 -24.50 -24.52
CA GLU A 77 -4.00 -25.55 -24.75
C GLU A 77 -3.56 -26.91 -24.19
N GLU A 78 -2.28 -27.29 -24.36
CA GLU A 78 -1.74 -28.52 -23.78
C GLU A 78 -1.85 -28.52 -22.27
N ILE A 79 -1.60 -27.38 -21.62
CA ILE A 79 -1.68 -27.22 -20.16
C ILE A 79 -3.13 -27.43 -19.70
N TYR A 80 -4.07 -26.69 -20.26
CA TYR A 80 -5.47 -26.76 -19.81
C TYR A 80 -6.17 -28.06 -20.18
N ARG A 81 -5.78 -28.68 -21.28
CA ARG A 81 -6.25 -30.03 -21.61
C ARG A 81 -5.84 -31.05 -20.55
N LEU A 82 -4.60 -30.98 -20.06
CA LEU A 82 -4.15 -31.90 -19.00
C LEU A 82 -4.84 -31.60 -17.66
N ILE A 83 -5.02 -30.33 -17.30
CA ILE A 83 -5.80 -29.94 -16.11
C ILE A 83 -7.23 -30.44 -16.22
N ALA A 84 -7.91 -30.21 -17.34
CA ALA A 84 -9.27 -30.65 -17.56
C ALA A 84 -9.43 -32.17 -17.44
N ASN A 85 -8.50 -32.94 -17.99
CA ASN A 85 -8.49 -34.40 -17.86
C ASN A 85 -8.31 -34.87 -16.42
N ASN A 86 -7.37 -34.28 -15.68
CA ASN A 86 -7.04 -34.68 -14.30
C ASN A 86 -8.19 -34.37 -13.34
N PHE A 87 -8.88 -33.25 -13.52
CA PHE A 87 -9.98 -32.80 -12.65
C PHE A 87 -11.37 -33.02 -13.25
N ARG A 88 -11.46 -33.75 -14.37
CA ARG A 88 -12.72 -34.07 -15.09
C ARG A 88 -13.61 -32.84 -15.34
N LEU A 89 -12.97 -31.74 -15.76
CA LEU A 89 -13.67 -30.51 -16.10
C LEU A 89 -14.39 -30.65 -17.44
N SER A 90 -15.56 -30.02 -17.56
CA SER A 90 -16.26 -29.91 -18.84
C SER A 90 -15.45 -29.08 -19.85
N GLY A 91 -15.69 -29.28 -21.14
CA GLY A 91 -15.08 -28.46 -22.19
C GLY A 91 -15.30 -26.97 -21.99
N THR A 92 -16.52 -26.58 -21.57
CA THR A 92 -16.88 -25.19 -21.27
C THR A 92 -16.06 -24.61 -20.12
N LEU A 93 -15.81 -25.37 -19.04
CA LEU A 93 -14.97 -24.91 -17.94
C LEU A 93 -13.50 -24.82 -18.33
N SER A 94 -13.03 -25.76 -19.15
CA SER A 94 -11.65 -25.72 -19.69
C SER A 94 -11.43 -24.47 -20.55
N GLU A 95 -12.36 -24.17 -21.45
CA GLU A 95 -12.32 -22.96 -22.28
C GLU A 95 -12.38 -21.68 -21.41
N LYS A 96 -13.24 -21.69 -20.39
CA LYS A 96 -13.33 -20.57 -19.44
C LYS A 96 -12.01 -20.32 -18.71
N LEU A 97 -11.26 -21.37 -18.33
CA LEU A 97 -9.95 -21.23 -17.71
C LEU A 97 -8.92 -20.64 -18.67
N VAL A 98 -8.89 -21.07 -19.93
CA VAL A 98 -8.02 -20.48 -20.96
C VAL A 98 -8.31 -18.99 -21.12
N ASN A 99 -9.58 -18.61 -21.27
CA ASN A 99 -9.99 -17.22 -21.42
C ASN A 99 -9.66 -16.39 -20.18
N LEU A 100 -9.82 -16.97 -18.98
CA LEU A 100 -9.50 -16.30 -17.72
C LEU A 100 -7.99 -16.01 -17.61
N GLU A 101 -7.12 -16.94 -18.03
CA GLU A 101 -5.66 -16.67 -18.04
C GLU A 101 -5.31 -15.57 -19.03
N LEU A 102 -5.84 -15.63 -20.25
CA LEU A 102 -5.60 -14.60 -21.26
C LEU A 102 -6.09 -13.22 -20.84
N GLU A 103 -7.26 -13.15 -20.24
CA GLU A 103 -7.80 -11.89 -19.69
C GLU A 103 -6.95 -11.38 -18.54
N THR A 104 -6.50 -12.26 -17.65
CA THR A 104 -5.66 -11.88 -16.50
C THR A 104 -4.29 -11.38 -16.97
N GLU A 105 -3.65 -12.06 -17.92
CA GLU A 105 -2.39 -11.58 -18.54
C GLU A 105 -2.61 -10.22 -19.23
N TYR A 106 -3.69 -10.05 -19.99
CA TYR A 106 -4.03 -8.80 -20.66
C TYR A 106 -4.21 -7.64 -19.69
N ARG A 107 -4.96 -7.84 -18.60
CA ARG A 107 -5.24 -6.79 -17.60
C ARG A 107 -4.01 -6.42 -16.77
N ASN A 108 -3.08 -7.35 -16.58
CA ASN A 108 -1.90 -7.15 -15.75
C ASN A 108 -0.61 -6.85 -16.52
N ALA A 109 -0.65 -6.79 -17.83
CA ALA A 109 0.47 -6.33 -18.63
C ALA A 109 0.72 -4.82 -18.40
N VAL A 110 2.00 -4.46 -18.35
CA VAL A 110 2.49 -3.08 -18.16
C VAL A 110 3.56 -2.81 -19.22
N PRO A 111 3.46 -1.71 -19.98
CA PRO A 111 4.41 -1.41 -21.05
C PRO A 111 5.77 -0.96 -20.51
N ILE A 112 6.84 -1.34 -21.18
CA ILE A 112 8.19 -0.81 -21.01
C ILE A 112 8.44 0.19 -22.13
N TYR A 113 7.98 1.42 -21.95
CA TYR A 113 7.96 2.45 -22.99
C TYR A 113 9.34 2.72 -23.59
N GLU A 114 10.42 2.64 -22.82
CA GLU A 114 11.77 2.84 -23.32
C GLU A 114 12.08 1.93 -24.52
N ASN A 115 11.71 0.67 -24.44
CA ASN A 115 11.97 -0.28 -25.52
C ASN A 115 10.90 -0.21 -26.63
N ILE A 116 9.65 0.12 -26.30
CA ILE A 116 8.61 0.38 -27.30
C ILE A 116 9.01 1.56 -28.19
N GLU A 117 9.57 2.63 -27.61
CA GLU A 117 10.08 3.78 -28.36
C GLU A 117 11.27 3.40 -29.27
N LYS A 118 12.16 2.50 -28.83
CA LYS A 118 13.24 1.96 -29.68
C LYS A 118 12.67 1.23 -30.89
N VAL A 119 11.65 0.39 -30.67
CA VAL A 119 10.94 -0.30 -31.77
C VAL A 119 10.31 0.70 -32.73
N ARG A 120 9.57 1.69 -32.20
CA ARG A 120 8.93 2.73 -33.02
C ARG A 120 9.93 3.50 -33.88
N LYS A 121 11.09 3.85 -33.31
CA LYS A 121 12.16 4.54 -34.03
C LYS A 121 12.71 3.67 -35.17
N LEU A 122 13.00 2.40 -34.92
CA LEU A 122 13.49 1.48 -35.95
C LEU A 122 12.49 1.31 -37.11
N LEU A 123 11.19 1.20 -36.79
CA LEU A 123 10.14 1.13 -37.82
C LEU A 123 10.06 2.39 -38.69
N LYS A 124 10.19 3.58 -38.07
CA LYS A 124 10.27 4.85 -38.81
C LYS A 124 11.48 4.92 -39.76
N GLU A 125 12.59 4.29 -39.37
CA GLU A 125 13.81 4.14 -40.18
C GLU A 125 13.68 3.02 -41.22
N LYS A 126 12.52 2.39 -41.34
CA LYS A 126 12.23 1.25 -42.22
C LYS A 126 13.16 0.03 -41.99
N ALA A 127 13.63 -0.13 -40.75
CA ALA A 127 14.38 -1.30 -40.36
C ALA A 127 13.46 -2.53 -40.26
N GLN A 128 14.05 -3.71 -40.50
CA GLN A 128 13.33 -4.97 -40.31
C GLN A 128 13.31 -5.33 -38.82
N VAL A 129 12.12 -5.32 -38.21
CA VAL A 129 11.91 -5.62 -36.79
C VAL A 129 11.04 -6.86 -36.64
N ILE A 130 11.40 -7.73 -35.69
CA ILE A 130 10.64 -8.92 -35.29
C ILE A 130 10.62 -9.07 -33.78
N LEU A 131 9.66 -9.81 -33.25
CA LEU A 131 9.60 -10.20 -31.84
C LEU A 131 9.88 -11.69 -31.68
N VAL A 132 10.60 -12.06 -30.60
CA VAL A 132 11.01 -13.46 -30.36
C VAL A 132 10.77 -13.78 -28.87
N SER A 133 9.83 -14.67 -28.57
CA SER A 133 9.43 -14.98 -27.21
C SER A 133 9.46 -16.48 -26.90
N ASP A 134 10.13 -16.85 -25.82
CA ASP A 134 10.05 -18.21 -25.27
C ASP A 134 8.86 -18.30 -24.32
N MET A 135 7.66 -18.55 -24.89
CA MET A 135 6.37 -18.48 -24.18
C MET A 135 5.40 -19.56 -24.68
N TYR A 136 4.42 -19.90 -23.85
CA TYR A 136 3.35 -20.86 -24.16
C TYR A 136 2.12 -20.22 -24.82
N LEU A 137 2.01 -18.90 -24.84
CA LEU A 137 0.98 -18.18 -25.59
C LEU A 137 1.27 -18.20 -27.07
N THR A 138 0.25 -18.00 -27.91
CA THR A 138 0.42 -17.87 -29.35
C THR A 138 0.88 -16.46 -29.74
N ALA A 139 1.42 -16.32 -30.95
CA ALA A 139 1.79 -15.01 -31.50
C ALA A 139 0.60 -14.04 -31.55
N GLU A 140 -0.61 -14.53 -31.88
CA GLU A 140 -1.82 -13.74 -31.91
C GLU A 140 -2.24 -13.27 -30.51
N GLN A 141 -2.14 -14.15 -29.50
CA GLN A 141 -2.45 -13.80 -28.11
C GLN A 141 -1.47 -12.74 -27.58
N ILE A 142 -0.19 -12.88 -27.86
CA ILE A 142 0.83 -11.87 -27.49
C ILE A 142 0.56 -10.55 -28.22
N ARG A 143 0.26 -10.58 -29.51
CA ARG A 143 -0.09 -9.39 -30.29
C ARG A 143 -1.27 -8.64 -29.68
N LYS A 144 -2.32 -9.34 -29.29
CA LYS A 144 -3.49 -8.75 -28.63
C LYS A 144 -3.10 -8.01 -27.33
N ILE A 145 -2.17 -8.55 -26.57
CA ILE A 145 -1.65 -7.90 -25.35
C ILE A 145 -0.86 -6.62 -25.70
N LEU A 146 0.00 -6.69 -26.73
CA LEU A 146 0.85 -5.56 -27.13
C LEU A 146 0.04 -4.41 -27.73
N LEU A 147 -1.01 -4.70 -28.49
CA LEU A 147 -1.87 -3.71 -29.15
C LEU A 147 -2.63 -2.81 -28.17
N GLN A 148 -2.78 -3.19 -26.90
CA GLN A 148 -3.34 -2.26 -25.91
C GLN A 148 -2.43 -1.06 -25.60
N PHE A 149 -1.15 -1.13 -26.01
CA PHE A 149 -0.15 -0.10 -25.73
C PHE A 149 0.27 0.69 -26.97
N ASP A 150 0.31 0.04 -28.13
CA ASP A 150 0.70 0.70 -29.37
C ASP A 150 0.31 -0.11 -30.62
N ASP A 151 -0.24 0.56 -31.61
CA ASP A 151 -0.65 0.00 -32.91
C ASP A 151 0.54 -0.43 -33.78
N ILE A 152 1.79 0.00 -33.44
CA ILE A 152 2.99 -0.42 -34.19
C ILE A 152 3.17 -1.94 -34.20
N PHE A 153 2.62 -2.65 -33.22
CA PHE A 153 2.71 -4.11 -33.11
C PHE A 153 1.79 -4.87 -34.05
N ASN A 154 0.92 -4.17 -34.80
CA ASN A 154 -0.05 -4.83 -35.70
C ASN A 154 0.62 -5.72 -36.75
N ASP A 155 1.66 -5.23 -37.39
CA ASP A 155 2.30 -5.88 -38.52
C ASP A 155 3.69 -6.48 -38.21
N ILE A 156 4.18 -6.36 -36.97
CA ILE A 156 5.47 -6.93 -36.58
C ILE A 156 5.36 -8.46 -36.48
N PRO A 157 6.20 -9.24 -37.18
CA PRO A 157 6.23 -10.69 -37.03
C PRO A 157 6.65 -11.11 -35.63
N ILE A 158 5.93 -12.08 -35.04
CA ILE A 158 6.18 -12.61 -33.68
C ILE A 158 6.50 -14.10 -33.82
N PHE A 159 7.65 -14.52 -33.29
CA PHE A 159 8.09 -15.91 -33.24
C PHE A 159 7.98 -16.42 -31.81
N VAL A 160 7.20 -17.48 -31.62
CA VAL A 160 6.90 -18.01 -30.30
C VAL A 160 7.35 -19.46 -30.17
N SER A 161 8.06 -19.77 -29.09
CA SER A 161 8.64 -21.09 -28.86
C SER A 161 7.58 -22.19 -28.72
N GLY A 162 6.47 -21.90 -28.04
CA GLY A 162 5.36 -22.83 -27.82
C GLY A 162 4.72 -23.29 -29.13
N GLU A 163 4.57 -22.41 -30.10
CA GLU A 163 4.02 -22.74 -31.44
C GLU A 163 5.03 -23.48 -32.32
N LEU A 164 6.26 -22.97 -32.37
CA LEU A 164 7.28 -23.46 -33.27
C LEU A 164 8.04 -24.69 -32.77
N LYS A 165 7.88 -25.04 -31.49
CA LYS A 165 8.64 -26.09 -30.77
C LYS A 165 10.17 -25.88 -30.87
N ARG A 166 10.57 -24.60 -30.93
CA ARG A 166 11.95 -24.10 -30.98
C ARG A 166 12.12 -23.01 -29.97
N SER A 167 13.31 -22.83 -29.38
CA SER A 167 13.55 -21.87 -28.35
C SER A 167 14.85 -21.09 -28.47
N LYS A 168 14.90 -19.91 -27.86
CA LYS A 168 16.14 -19.15 -27.67
C LYS A 168 17.10 -19.92 -26.77
N GLU A 169 16.56 -20.67 -25.79
CA GLU A 169 17.36 -21.51 -24.88
C GLU A 169 18.24 -22.51 -25.62
N ARG A 170 17.72 -23.15 -26.66
CA ARG A 170 18.46 -24.10 -27.50
C ARG A 170 19.17 -23.46 -28.70
N GLY A 171 18.92 -22.18 -28.96
CA GLY A 171 19.43 -21.43 -30.09
C GLY A 171 18.86 -21.85 -31.46
N ASP A 172 17.94 -22.82 -31.49
CA ASP A 172 17.30 -23.29 -32.75
C ASP A 172 16.21 -22.32 -33.24
N MET A 173 15.65 -21.47 -32.35
CA MET A 173 14.81 -20.37 -32.75
C MET A 173 15.57 -19.35 -33.62
N TYR A 174 16.76 -18.95 -33.20
CA TYR A 174 17.60 -18.02 -33.99
C TYR A 174 18.01 -18.59 -35.33
N ARG A 175 18.34 -19.91 -35.42
CA ARG A 175 18.64 -20.56 -36.66
C ARG A 175 17.44 -20.58 -37.61
N HIS A 176 16.26 -20.89 -37.09
CA HIS A 176 15.02 -20.88 -37.87
C HIS A 176 14.71 -19.49 -38.44
N ILE A 177 14.82 -18.45 -37.64
CA ILE A 177 14.61 -17.07 -38.10
C ILE A 177 15.66 -16.66 -39.15
N LYS A 178 16.92 -17.04 -38.95
CA LYS A 178 17.98 -16.82 -39.94
C LYS A 178 17.61 -17.39 -41.29
N ASP A 179 17.08 -18.61 -41.32
CA ASP A 179 16.74 -19.28 -42.57
C ASP A 179 15.56 -18.59 -43.28
N ILE A 180 14.54 -18.14 -42.55
CA ILE A 180 13.39 -17.40 -43.09
C ILE A 180 13.82 -16.07 -43.68
N TYR A 181 14.61 -15.30 -42.95
CA TYR A 181 15.01 -13.94 -43.36
C TYR A 181 16.28 -13.91 -44.18
N ARG A 182 16.96 -15.05 -44.37
CA ARG A 182 18.31 -15.15 -44.97
C ARG A 182 19.29 -14.18 -44.32
N ALA A 183 19.13 -14.00 -42.99
CA ALA A 183 19.85 -12.99 -42.24
C ALA A 183 21.34 -13.36 -42.06
N ASP A 184 22.23 -12.35 -42.12
CA ASP A 184 23.58 -12.47 -41.60
C ASP A 184 23.57 -12.25 -40.10
N TYR A 185 24.04 -13.20 -39.33
CA TYR A 185 24.11 -13.07 -37.85
C TYR A 185 24.88 -11.83 -37.39
N ARG A 186 25.85 -11.35 -38.14
CA ARG A 186 26.63 -10.17 -37.84
C ARG A 186 25.86 -8.86 -38.09
N LYS A 187 24.81 -8.93 -38.90
CA LYS A 187 23.88 -7.83 -39.19
C LYS A 187 22.55 -8.01 -38.45
N TRP A 188 22.53 -8.80 -37.40
CA TRP A 188 21.37 -9.00 -36.54
C TRP A 188 21.64 -8.45 -35.14
N ARG A 189 20.73 -7.63 -34.61
CA ARG A 189 20.76 -7.11 -33.25
C ARG A 189 19.56 -7.64 -32.49
N HIS A 190 19.80 -8.23 -31.33
CA HIS A 190 18.77 -8.75 -30.44
C HIS A 190 18.80 -7.99 -29.09
N CYS A 191 17.63 -7.68 -28.52
CA CYS A 191 17.49 -7.08 -27.20
C CYS A 191 16.57 -7.94 -26.35
N GLY A 192 17.01 -8.30 -25.14
CA GLY A 192 16.22 -9.07 -24.19
C GLY A 192 16.76 -9.01 -22.77
N ASP A 193 15.96 -9.49 -21.81
CA ASP A 193 16.23 -9.41 -20.37
C ASP A 193 16.95 -10.62 -19.79
N ASN A 194 17.01 -11.73 -20.51
CA ASN A 194 17.63 -12.96 -20.02
C ASN A 194 19.07 -13.11 -20.52
N LEU A 195 20.04 -12.98 -19.59
CA LEU A 195 21.46 -13.08 -19.92
C LEU A 195 21.82 -14.34 -20.69
N LYS A 196 21.22 -15.50 -20.35
CA LYS A 196 21.55 -16.77 -20.98
C LYS A 196 20.90 -16.91 -22.36
N THR A 197 19.59 -16.73 -22.44
CA THR A 197 18.82 -17.03 -23.67
C THR A 197 18.90 -15.92 -24.70
N ASP A 198 18.87 -14.64 -24.26
CA ASP A 198 18.85 -13.49 -25.17
C ASP A 198 20.25 -12.96 -25.47
N VAL A 199 21.20 -13.11 -24.52
CA VAL A 199 22.54 -12.56 -24.70
C VAL A 199 23.55 -13.65 -25.08
N ASP A 200 23.82 -14.61 -24.20
CA ASP A 200 24.89 -15.57 -24.40
C ASP A 200 24.61 -16.49 -25.60
N ASN A 201 23.40 -17.08 -25.68
CA ASN A 201 23.04 -17.96 -26.78
C ASN A 201 22.98 -17.23 -28.14
N ALA A 202 22.55 -15.97 -28.15
CA ALA A 202 22.58 -15.15 -29.37
C ALA A 202 24.04 -14.85 -29.81
N ARG A 203 24.92 -14.48 -28.86
CA ARG A 203 26.34 -14.19 -29.12
C ARG A 203 27.12 -15.43 -29.59
N LEU A 204 26.78 -16.61 -29.09
CA LEU A 204 27.35 -17.87 -29.60
C LEU A 204 27.11 -18.06 -31.11
N LEU A 205 26.00 -17.51 -31.62
CA LEU A 205 25.67 -17.50 -33.05
C LEU A 205 26.21 -16.24 -33.78
N ARG A 206 26.94 -15.36 -33.09
CA ARG A 206 27.48 -14.09 -33.59
C ARG A 206 26.42 -13.00 -33.83
N ILE A 207 25.26 -13.11 -33.19
CA ILE A 207 24.24 -12.06 -33.14
C ILE A 207 24.72 -10.97 -32.14
N ASN A 208 24.57 -9.68 -32.52
CA ASN A 208 24.85 -8.58 -31.61
C ASN A 208 23.72 -8.51 -30.59
N ALA A 209 23.97 -8.91 -29.34
CA ALA A 209 22.95 -8.98 -28.31
C ALA A 209 23.15 -7.92 -27.22
N ASP A 210 22.10 -7.16 -26.94
CA ASP A 210 22.02 -6.15 -25.91
C ASP A 210 21.20 -6.68 -24.73
N PHE A 211 21.76 -6.60 -23.53
CA PHE A 211 21.02 -6.94 -22.32
C PHE A 211 20.17 -5.75 -21.89
N PHE A 212 18.90 -5.99 -21.64
CA PHE A 212 17.99 -5.05 -20.98
C PHE A 212 17.78 -5.48 -19.53
N ALA A 213 18.16 -4.64 -18.57
CA ALA A 213 18.00 -4.92 -17.15
C ALA A 213 16.55 -4.64 -16.72
N PRO A 214 15.73 -5.67 -16.44
CA PRO A 214 14.38 -5.45 -16.00
C PRO A 214 14.34 -4.95 -14.54
N LYS A 215 13.24 -4.33 -14.15
CA LYS A 215 12.98 -4.02 -12.73
C LYS A 215 12.80 -5.32 -11.94
N VAL A 216 13.59 -5.49 -10.87
CA VAL A 216 13.60 -6.70 -10.05
C VAL A 216 13.21 -6.40 -8.61
N LEU A 217 12.72 -7.41 -7.91
CA LEU A 217 12.47 -7.33 -6.47
C LEU A 217 13.78 -7.14 -5.71
N LYS A 218 13.74 -6.33 -4.64
CA LYS A 218 14.84 -6.19 -3.67
C LYS A 218 15.09 -7.50 -2.92
N SER A 219 16.25 -7.63 -2.29
CA SER A 219 16.62 -8.89 -1.61
C SER A 219 15.64 -9.31 -0.52
N TYR A 220 15.17 -8.37 0.31
CA TYR A 220 14.18 -8.66 1.33
C TYR A 220 12.80 -8.98 0.75
N GLU A 221 12.39 -8.33 -0.35
CA GLU A 221 11.14 -8.61 -1.06
C GLU A 221 11.12 -10.02 -1.65
N LYS A 222 12.27 -10.48 -2.21
CA LYS A 222 12.44 -11.87 -2.65
C LYS A 222 12.28 -12.85 -1.49
N THR A 223 12.77 -12.48 -0.30
CA THR A 223 12.62 -13.30 0.91
C THR A 223 11.17 -13.37 1.36
N LEU A 224 10.45 -12.25 1.36
CA LEU A 224 9.02 -12.20 1.67
C LEU A 224 8.21 -13.06 0.68
N LEU A 225 8.48 -12.93 -0.61
CA LEU A 225 7.79 -13.72 -1.63
C LEU A 225 8.02 -15.24 -1.49
N ARG A 226 9.19 -15.64 -1.00
CA ARG A 226 9.49 -17.06 -0.73
C ARG A 226 8.81 -17.57 0.54
N SER A 227 8.57 -16.71 1.53
CA SER A 227 7.91 -17.10 2.79
C SER A 227 6.38 -17.26 2.62
N GLY A 228 5.78 -16.58 1.67
CA GLY A 228 4.35 -16.67 1.39
C GLY A 228 4.05 -16.18 -0.04
N ASN A 229 3.83 -17.11 -0.96
CA ASN A 229 3.51 -16.78 -2.35
C ASN A 229 1.99 -16.58 -2.53
N THR A 230 1.42 -15.69 -1.71
CA THR A 230 -0.02 -15.38 -1.71
C THR A 230 -0.35 -14.27 -2.70
N LEU A 231 -1.64 -14.06 -2.95
CA LEU A 231 -2.12 -12.98 -3.81
C LEU A 231 -1.67 -11.61 -3.30
N GLU A 232 -1.72 -11.41 -1.98
CA GLU A 232 -1.30 -10.15 -1.33
C GLU A 232 0.18 -9.86 -1.59
N PHE A 233 1.06 -10.85 -1.38
CA PHE A 233 2.49 -10.67 -1.68
C PHE A 233 2.75 -10.45 -3.16
N GLN A 234 2.03 -11.15 -4.05
CA GLN A 234 2.15 -10.93 -5.49
C GLN A 234 1.73 -9.51 -5.90
N ALA A 235 0.67 -8.98 -5.29
CA ALA A 235 0.17 -7.63 -5.54
C ALA A 235 1.12 -6.57 -4.98
N TYR A 236 1.40 -6.61 -3.69
CA TYR A 236 2.21 -5.58 -3.00
C TYR A 236 3.63 -5.50 -3.55
N LEU A 237 4.30 -6.65 -3.69
CA LEU A 237 5.67 -6.69 -4.19
C LEU A 237 5.73 -6.39 -5.70
N GLY A 238 4.69 -6.72 -6.44
CA GLY A 238 4.56 -6.35 -7.85
C GLY A 238 4.46 -4.84 -8.04
N CYS A 239 3.58 -4.17 -7.29
CA CYS A 239 3.44 -2.71 -7.29
C CYS A 239 4.73 -2.01 -6.82
N SER A 240 5.36 -2.52 -5.76
CA SER A 240 6.65 -2.01 -5.29
C SER A 240 7.72 -2.11 -6.38
N ARG A 241 7.85 -3.27 -7.03
CA ARG A 241 8.82 -3.51 -8.11
C ARG A 241 8.64 -2.55 -9.29
N LEU A 242 7.40 -2.25 -9.67
CA LEU A 242 7.11 -1.36 -10.79
C LEU A 242 7.52 0.10 -10.52
N LEU A 243 7.39 0.54 -9.27
CA LEU A 243 7.67 1.92 -8.86
C LEU A 243 9.14 2.15 -8.52
N ASN A 244 9.81 1.14 -7.97
CA ASN A 244 11.23 1.28 -7.63
C ASN A 244 12.12 1.36 -8.87
N ASP A 245 13.04 2.29 -8.86
CA ASP A 245 14.14 2.33 -9.80
C ASP A 245 15.32 1.55 -9.24
N SER A 246 15.91 0.69 -10.06
CA SER A 246 17.09 -0.12 -9.69
C SER A 246 18.31 0.72 -9.31
N ALA A 247 18.36 1.99 -9.73
CA ALA A 247 19.45 2.91 -9.43
C ALA A 247 19.35 3.55 -8.01
N SER A 248 18.21 3.43 -7.33
CA SER A 248 17.94 4.11 -6.04
C SER A 248 17.46 3.15 -4.95
N GLU A 249 18.16 2.02 -4.75
CA GLU A 249 17.75 1.01 -3.74
C GLU A 249 17.53 1.60 -2.33
N ASP A 250 18.25 2.67 -1.98
CA ASP A 250 18.21 3.32 -0.66
C ASP A 250 17.52 4.69 -0.66
N SER A 251 16.73 5.03 -1.68
CA SER A 251 16.05 6.31 -1.71
C SER A 251 14.91 6.40 -0.69
N ILE A 252 14.68 7.60 -0.18
CA ILE A 252 13.56 7.89 0.72
C ILE A 252 12.22 7.63 0.06
N TYR A 253 12.09 7.94 -1.22
CA TYR A 253 10.95 7.54 -2.06
C TYR A 253 10.77 6.02 -2.07
N GLY A 254 11.84 5.27 -2.36
CA GLY A 254 11.82 3.82 -2.38
C GLY A 254 11.46 3.19 -1.03
N PHE A 255 11.82 3.81 0.10
CA PHE A 255 11.38 3.40 1.43
C PHE A 255 9.87 3.62 1.61
N GLY A 256 9.34 4.76 1.15
CA GLY A 256 7.91 5.04 1.09
C GLY A 256 7.14 3.98 0.30
N VAL A 257 7.61 3.66 -0.89
CA VAL A 257 7.01 2.64 -1.79
C VAL A 257 7.07 1.24 -1.17
N SER A 258 8.27 0.77 -0.82
CA SER A 258 8.50 -0.66 -0.58
C SER A 258 8.13 -1.11 0.83
N PHE A 259 8.08 -0.21 1.80
CA PHE A 259 7.86 -0.54 3.20
C PHE A 259 6.58 0.09 3.73
N SER A 260 6.53 1.42 3.75
CA SER A 260 5.44 2.13 4.43
C SER A 260 4.13 2.07 3.65
N GLY A 261 4.21 2.12 2.33
CA GLY A 261 3.05 2.08 1.43
C GLY A 261 2.19 0.85 1.67
N ALA A 262 2.78 -0.35 1.69
CA ALA A 262 2.04 -1.59 1.91
C ALA A 262 1.35 -1.65 3.28
N ILE A 263 2.08 -1.27 4.35
CA ILE A 263 1.56 -1.31 5.73
C ILE A 263 0.39 -0.35 5.91
N LEU A 264 0.56 0.88 5.45
CA LEU A 264 -0.45 1.93 5.64
C LEU A 264 -1.64 1.77 4.69
N TYR A 265 -1.39 1.33 3.44
CA TYR A 265 -2.46 0.97 2.50
C TYR A 265 -3.39 -0.09 3.05
N SER A 266 -2.84 -1.17 3.62
CA SER A 266 -3.63 -2.27 4.18
C SER A 266 -4.56 -1.78 5.29
N TYR A 267 -4.05 -0.97 6.22
CA TYR A 267 -4.86 -0.39 7.29
C TYR A 267 -5.97 0.52 6.76
N VAL A 268 -5.62 1.45 5.88
CA VAL A 268 -6.58 2.42 5.35
C VAL A 268 -7.62 1.73 4.45
N SER A 269 -7.21 0.79 3.60
CA SER A 269 -8.15 0.01 2.78
C SER A 269 -9.14 -0.76 3.65
N TRP A 270 -8.67 -1.41 4.72
CA TRP A 270 -9.49 -2.14 5.67
C TRP A 270 -10.53 -1.23 6.36
N LEU A 271 -10.13 -0.07 6.89
CA LEU A 271 -11.08 0.85 7.55
C LEU A 271 -12.10 1.44 6.57
N LEU A 272 -11.71 1.72 5.31
CA LEU A 272 -12.64 2.21 4.28
C LEU A 272 -13.68 1.14 3.91
N ASN A 273 -13.27 -0.13 3.83
CA ASN A 273 -14.19 -1.24 3.56
C ASN A 273 -15.22 -1.41 4.69
N ILE A 274 -14.79 -1.38 5.96
CA ILE A 274 -15.71 -1.46 7.10
C ILE A 274 -16.64 -0.24 7.12
N SER A 275 -16.09 0.96 6.90
CA SER A 275 -16.87 2.21 6.89
C SER A 275 -17.98 2.17 5.85
N SER A 276 -17.66 1.73 4.63
CA SER A 276 -18.63 1.56 3.54
C SER A 276 -19.71 0.53 3.90
N GLY A 277 -19.32 -0.63 4.45
CA GLY A 277 -20.22 -1.69 4.86
C GLY A 277 -21.16 -1.30 6.00
N GLU A 278 -20.73 -0.43 6.90
CA GLU A 278 -21.52 0.08 8.01
C GLU A 278 -22.32 1.35 7.67
N GLY A 279 -22.18 1.89 6.47
CA GLY A 279 -22.85 3.12 6.03
C GLY A 279 -22.32 4.38 6.72
N ILE A 280 -21.06 4.38 7.18
CA ILE A 280 -20.34 5.58 7.63
C ILE A 280 -20.08 6.42 6.39
N THR A 281 -20.32 7.74 6.46
CA THR A 281 -20.16 8.64 5.32
C THR A 281 -19.01 9.62 5.49
N ASP A 282 -18.59 9.86 6.73
CA ASP A 282 -17.58 10.87 7.09
C ASP A 282 -16.53 10.28 8.03
N LEU A 283 -15.26 10.46 7.67
CA LEU A 283 -14.12 9.98 8.43
C LEU A 283 -13.26 11.15 8.87
N TYR A 284 -13.08 11.29 10.19
CA TYR A 284 -12.29 12.34 10.81
C TYR A 284 -10.94 11.82 11.26
N PHE A 285 -9.89 12.14 10.52
CA PHE A 285 -8.51 11.72 10.78
C PHE A 285 -7.89 12.62 11.84
N ILE A 286 -7.57 12.07 13.01
CA ILE A 286 -7.03 12.83 14.13
C ILE A 286 -5.61 13.30 13.83
N ALA A 287 -5.38 14.62 13.97
CA ALA A 287 -4.10 15.29 13.71
C ALA A 287 -2.96 14.61 14.49
N ARG A 288 -1.96 14.66 13.93
CA ARG A 288 -0.73 14.56 13.28
C ARG A 288 -0.61 13.29 12.42
N ASP A 289 -0.69 12.11 13.06
CA ASP A 289 -0.56 10.82 12.40
C ASP A 289 -1.67 10.61 11.35
N GLY A 290 -2.85 11.15 11.62
CA GLY A 290 -3.97 11.16 10.67
C GLY A 290 -3.73 11.94 9.38
N PHE A 291 -2.69 12.78 9.27
CA PHE A 291 -2.38 13.49 8.02
C PHE A 291 -2.03 12.50 6.91
N VAL A 292 -1.04 11.65 7.14
CA VAL A 292 -0.60 10.64 6.16
C VAL A 292 -1.72 9.66 5.83
N LEU A 293 -2.46 9.22 6.85
CA LEU A 293 -3.59 8.29 6.69
C LEU A 293 -4.72 8.90 5.84
N LYS A 294 -5.00 10.21 6.02
CA LYS A 294 -6.00 10.92 5.21
C LYS A 294 -5.58 11.03 3.75
N GLU A 295 -4.35 11.42 3.48
CA GLU A 295 -3.83 11.49 2.10
C GLU A 295 -3.95 10.13 1.39
N ILE A 296 -3.65 9.02 2.09
CA ILE A 296 -3.84 7.67 1.57
C ILE A 296 -5.33 7.38 1.32
N ALA A 297 -6.21 7.73 2.27
CA ALA A 297 -7.65 7.53 2.14
C ALA A 297 -8.22 8.27 0.92
N ASP A 298 -7.80 9.52 0.70
CA ASP A 298 -8.22 10.32 -0.45
C ASP A 298 -7.85 9.66 -1.78
N VAL A 299 -6.62 9.12 -1.88
CA VAL A 299 -6.17 8.38 -3.06
C VAL A 299 -7.04 7.14 -3.31
N ILE A 300 -7.29 6.33 -2.27
CA ILE A 300 -8.08 5.10 -2.40
C ILE A 300 -9.54 5.41 -2.74
N ILE A 301 -10.14 6.38 -2.06
CA ILE A 301 -11.53 6.82 -2.29
C ILE A 301 -11.71 7.29 -3.74
N ALA A 302 -10.80 8.12 -4.23
CA ALA A 302 -10.83 8.62 -5.60
C ALA A 302 -10.69 7.48 -6.63
N ALA A 303 -9.73 6.57 -6.42
CA ALA A 303 -9.47 5.46 -7.33
C ALA A 303 -10.61 4.44 -7.37
N LYS A 304 -11.18 4.11 -6.21
CA LYS A 304 -12.30 3.14 -6.07
C LYS A 304 -13.68 3.78 -6.18
N LYS A 305 -13.76 5.11 -6.32
CA LYS A 305 -15.01 5.89 -6.40
C LYS A 305 -15.95 5.63 -5.21
N LEU A 306 -15.39 5.58 -4.01
CA LEU A 306 -16.18 5.34 -2.79
C LEU A 306 -16.98 6.59 -2.40
N SER A 307 -18.18 6.39 -1.84
CA SER A 307 -19.04 7.48 -1.35
C SER A 307 -18.69 7.85 0.10
N LEU A 308 -17.41 8.12 0.37
CA LEU A 308 -16.87 8.50 1.66
C LEU A 308 -16.22 9.89 1.56
N ARG A 309 -16.30 10.67 2.64
CA ARG A 309 -15.63 11.96 2.77
C ARG A 309 -14.61 11.89 3.90
N THR A 310 -13.47 12.51 3.69
CA THR A 310 -12.39 12.58 4.66
C THR A 310 -12.24 14.00 5.19
N HIS A 311 -11.97 14.11 6.49
CA HIS A 311 -11.77 15.37 7.17
C HIS A 311 -10.52 15.27 8.04
N TYR A 312 -9.70 16.31 8.07
CA TYR A 312 -8.59 16.39 9.00
C TYR A 312 -9.05 17.07 10.28
N PHE A 313 -9.04 16.34 11.38
CA PHE A 313 -9.56 16.80 12.66
C PHE A 313 -8.42 17.22 13.58
N TYR A 314 -8.34 18.50 13.90
CA TYR A 314 -7.35 19.06 14.81
C TYR A 314 -7.67 18.67 16.25
N GLY A 315 -7.17 17.50 16.66
CA GLY A 315 -7.30 16.96 18.00
C GLY A 315 -5.96 16.44 18.53
N SER A 316 -5.78 16.44 19.82
CA SER A 316 -4.63 15.87 20.51
C SER A 316 -5.01 15.39 21.89
N ARG A 317 -4.12 14.62 22.55
CA ARG A 317 -4.29 14.27 23.97
C ARG A 317 -4.51 15.51 24.84
N LEU A 318 -3.82 16.60 24.52
CA LEU A 318 -3.90 17.83 25.28
C LEU A 318 -5.24 18.54 25.06
N SER A 319 -5.61 18.80 23.81
CA SER A 319 -6.80 19.56 23.45
C SER A 319 -8.12 18.85 23.70
N LEU A 320 -8.12 17.52 23.81
CA LEU A 320 -9.32 16.70 24.01
C LEU A 320 -9.48 16.22 25.45
N ARG A 321 -8.39 15.86 26.15
CA ARG A 321 -8.47 15.36 27.53
C ARG A 321 -8.78 16.45 28.55
N ILE A 322 -8.19 17.63 28.39
CA ILE A 322 -8.45 18.77 29.28
C ILE A 322 -9.96 19.07 29.36
N PRO A 323 -10.64 19.36 28.23
CA PRO A 323 -12.06 19.68 28.27
C PRO A 323 -12.98 18.48 28.54
N GLY A 324 -12.50 17.25 28.36
CA GLY A 324 -13.26 16.01 28.55
C GLY A 324 -13.27 15.46 29.97
N SER A 325 -12.44 15.97 30.86
CA SER A 325 -12.35 15.47 32.24
C SER A 325 -13.48 16.00 33.13
N GLU A 326 -14.16 15.09 33.81
CA GLU A 326 -15.27 15.40 34.74
C GLU A 326 -14.80 15.52 36.21
N ASN A 327 -13.65 14.90 36.57
CA ASN A 327 -13.10 14.87 37.92
C ASN A 327 -11.70 15.51 37.94
N VAL A 328 -11.56 16.66 38.57
CA VAL A 328 -10.31 17.42 38.66
C VAL A 328 -9.21 16.65 39.40
N ASP A 329 -9.54 15.94 40.46
CA ASP A 329 -8.55 15.18 41.26
C ASP A 329 -7.99 14.01 40.45
N GLU A 330 -8.84 13.27 39.74
CA GLU A 330 -8.44 12.20 38.84
C GLU A 330 -7.59 12.74 37.70
N PHE A 331 -7.98 13.87 37.13
CA PHE A 331 -7.22 14.52 36.04
C PHE A 331 -5.83 14.97 36.52
N ILE A 332 -5.69 15.53 37.70
CA ILE A 332 -4.40 15.91 38.29
C ILE A 332 -3.54 14.67 38.51
N ARG A 333 -4.07 13.59 39.09
CA ARG A 333 -3.33 12.32 39.27
C ARG A 333 -2.86 11.73 37.97
N MET A 334 -3.72 11.68 36.96
CA MET A 334 -3.40 11.20 35.64
C MET A 334 -2.26 12.05 35.02
N THR A 335 -2.35 13.37 35.12
CA THR A 335 -1.35 14.29 34.59
C THR A 335 0.01 14.08 35.24
N PHE A 336 0.10 13.97 36.56
CA PHE A 336 1.36 13.66 37.25
C PHE A 336 1.87 12.25 36.97
N GLY A 337 1.00 11.25 36.82
CA GLY A 337 1.36 9.86 36.49
C GLY A 337 2.07 9.71 35.17
N GLU A 338 1.81 10.56 34.19
CA GLU A 338 2.48 10.58 32.89
C GLU A 338 3.91 11.15 32.94
N TYR A 339 4.29 11.84 34.04
CA TYR A 339 5.57 12.57 34.15
C TYR A 339 6.73 11.83 34.82
N LYS A 340 6.59 10.58 35.19
CA LYS A 340 7.62 9.84 35.97
C LYS A 340 9.02 9.81 35.36
N ARG A 341 9.20 10.26 34.09
CA ARG A 341 10.51 10.23 33.39
C ARG A 341 11.03 11.59 32.89
N SER A 342 10.22 12.65 32.88
CA SER A 342 10.64 13.95 32.31
C SER A 342 9.81 15.11 32.88
N PHE A 343 9.88 15.32 34.18
CA PHE A 343 9.15 16.40 34.87
C PHE A 343 9.68 17.78 34.50
N CYS A 344 8.74 18.71 34.20
CA CYS A 344 9.01 20.12 33.93
C CYS A 344 7.74 20.92 34.26
N PHE A 345 7.86 21.99 35.00
CA PHE A 345 6.70 22.79 35.44
C PHE A 345 5.98 23.48 34.26
N GLU A 346 6.71 23.92 33.24
CA GLU A 346 6.10 24.52 32.04
C GLU A 346 5.17 23.52 31.35
N ARG A 347 5.64 22.27 31.21
CA ARG A 347 4.82 21.19 30.64
C ARG A 347 3.66 20.81 31.56
N LEU A 348 3.86 20.84 32.89
CA LEU A 348 2.79 20.58 33.86
C LEU A 348 1.69 21.62 33.69
N ALA A 349 2.04 22.92 33.67
CA ALA A 349 1.08 24.00 33.46
C ALA A 349 0.28 23.81 32.17
N LEU A 350 0.96 23.56 31.06
CA LEU A 350 0.34 23.31 29.77
C LEU A 350 -0.65 22.14 29.84
N ARG A 351 -0.28 21.05 30.50
CA ARG A 351 -1.13 19.84 30.59
C ARG A 351 -2.28 20.00 31.59
N LEU A 352 -2.15 20.84 32.58
CA LEU A 352 -3.25 21.25 33.46
C LEU A 352 -4.19 22.25 32.77
N GLY A 353 -3.80 22.78 31.60
CA GLY A 353 -4.57 23.79 30.87
C GLY A 353 -4.50 25.19 31.44
N ILE A 354 -3.53 25.49 32.32
CA ILE A 354 -3.34 26.78 32.97
C ILE A 354 -2.06 27.46 32.50
N GLY A 355 -2.00 28.79 32.69
CA GLY A 355 -0.79 29.54 32.38
C GLY A 355 0.34 29.19 33.35
N PHE A 356 1.61 29.22 32.87
CA PHE A 356 2.79 28.95 33.69
C PHE A 356 2.89 29.95 34.89
N ASP A 357 2.54 31.21 34.68
CA ASP A 357 2.52 32.22 35.75
C ASP A 357 1.44 31.97 36.81
N VAL A 358 0.36 31.30 36.44
CA VAL A 358 -0.64 30.82 37.41
C VAL A 358 -0.06 29.69 38.25
N LEU A 359 0.64 28.72 37.60
CA LEU A 359 1.25 27.60 38.32
C LEU A 359 2.30 28.06 39.34
N LYS A 360 3.10 29.11 39.04
CA LYS A 360 4.08 29.72 39.94
C LYS A 360 3.50 30.23 41.28
N LYS A 361 2.22 30.50 41.32
CA LYS A 361 1.57 30.91 42.58
C LYS A 361 1.46 29.76 43.60
N TYR A 362 1.53 28.52 43.11
CA TYR A 362 1.29 27.31 43.93
C TYR A 362 2.57 26.47 44.12
N PHE A 363 3.60 26.67 43.30
CA PHE A 363 4.84 25.91 43.36
C PHE A 363 6.05 26.83 43.27
N ASP A 364 7.08 26.52 44.05
CA ASP A 364 8.41 27.10 43.86
C ASP A 364 9.07 26.40 42.66
N VAL A 365 9.12 27.09 41.52
CA VAL A 365 9.66 26.56 40.25
C VAL A 365 11.17 26.77 40.11
N SER A 366 11.82 27.50 41.03
CA SER A 366 13.25 27.86 40.96
C SER A 366 14.18 26.67 41.26
N ASN A 367 13.69 25.72 42.05
CA ASN A 367 14.45 24.53 42.49
C ASN A 367 13.68 23.23 42.19
N ALA A 368 13.42 22.97 40.90
CA ALA A 368 12.68 21.78 40.50
C ALA A 368 13.54 20.51 40.62
N ASP A 369 13.48 19.87 41.80
CA ASP A 369 13.94 18.47 41.94
C ASP A 369 13.05 17.55 41.10
N LYS A 370 13.67 16.76 40.24
CA LYS A 370 12.99 15.83 39.30
C LYS A 370 12.92 14.40 39.85
N SER A 371 13.26 14.18 41.10
CA SER A 371 13.15 12.87 41.73
C SER A 371 11.69 12.40 41.81
N ALA A 372 11.48 11.09 41.66
CA ALA A 372 10.13 10.51 41.74
C ALA A 372 9.42 10.85 43.08
N LYS A 373 10.20 10.91 44.17
CA LYS A 373 9.70 11.29 45.50
C LYS A 373 9.21 12.76 45.55
N GLN A 374 9.94 13.65 44.88
CA GLN A 374 9.57 15.05 44.85
C GLN A 374 8.36 15.29 43.95
N ILE A 375 8.27 14.58 42.82
CA ILE A 375 7.10 14.63 41.93
C ILE A 375 5.84 14.17 42.66
N GLU A 376 5.92 13.11 43.49
CA GLU A 376 4.81 12.67 44.34
C GLU A 376 4.43 13.73 45.38
N THR A 377 5.40 14.49 45.92
CA THR A 377 5.15 15.60 46.84
C THR A 377 4.40 16.74 46.11
N TYR A 378 4.80 17.08 44.89
CA TYR A 378 4.08 18.08 44.08
C TYR A 378 2.67 17.64 43.75
N GLU A 379 2.46 16.33 43.40
CA GLU A 379 1.12 15.80 43.20
C GLU A 379 0.22 15.95 44.41
N LYS A 380 0.70 15.58 45.62
CA LYS A 380 -0.02 15.73 46.88
C LYS A 380 -0.34 17.20 47.17
N ALA A 381 0.61 18.11 46.94
CA ALA A 381 0.39 19.55 47.10
C ALA A 381 -0.66 20.08 46.10
N ALA A 382 -0.64 19.63 44.83
CA ALA A 382 -1.64 19.99 43.84
C ALA A 382 -3.04 19.53 44.25
N LEU A 383 -3.17 18.30 44.74
CA LEU A 383 -4.43 17.72 45.19
C LEU A 383 -4.96 18.36 46.47
N ALA A 384 -4.10 18.94 47.31
CA ALA A 384 -4.48 19.66 48.54
C ALA A 384 -4.80 21.13 48.29
N SER A 385 -4.51 21.69 47.11
CA SER A 385 -4.70 23.12 46.84
C SER A 385 -6.05 23.39 46.16
N ASP A 386 -7.03 23.85 46.92
CA ASP A 386 -8.33 24.25 46.37
C ASP A 386 -8.23 25.41 45.38
N GLY A 387 -7.27 26.33 45.60
CA GLY A 387 -7.00 27.41 44.64
C GLY A 387 -6.51 26.92 43.29
N LEU A 388 -5.56 25.98 43.26
CA LEU A 388 -5.08 25.39 42.00
C LEU A 388 -6.20 24.61 41.30
N LYS A 389 -6.99 23.83 42.06
CA LYS A 389 -8.12 23.10 41.47
C LYS A 389 -9.14 24.03 40.83
N ALA A 390 -9.46 25.16 41.47
CA ALA A 390 -10.37 26.16 40.91
C ALA A 390 -9.85 26.76 39.60
N GLU A 391 -8.55 27.07 39.50
CA GLU A 391 -7.91 27.54 38.24
C GLU A 391 -7.99 26.47 37.14
N VAL A 392 -7.71 25.21 37.46
CA VAL A 392 -7.81 24.08 36.53
C VAL A 392 -9.25 23.89 36.05
N ILE A 393 -10.25 23.92 36.97
CA ILE A 393 -11.66 23.78 36.60
C ILE A 393 -12.10 24.92 35.67
N ALA A 394 -11.74 26.17 35.98
CA ALA A 394 -12.08 27.33 35.15
C ALA A 394 -11.49 27.22 33.74
N ALA A 395 -10.23 26.75 33.65
CA ALA A 395 -9.57 26.49 32.35
C ALA A 395 -10.27 25.37 31.59
N HIS A 396 -10.67 24.29 32.26
CA HIS A 396 -11.42 23.17 31.63
C HIS A 396 -12.77 23.64 31.08
N GLU A 397 -13.53 24.41 31.82
CA GLU A 397 -14.82 24.96 31.39
C GLU A 397 -14.66 25.84 30.13
N GLN A 398 -13.65 26.70 30.10
CA GLN A 398 -13.37 27.52 28.94
C GLN A 398 -12.99 26.71 27.72
N ASN A 399 -12.07 25.76 27.88
CA ASN A 399 -11.64 24.87 26.81
C ASN A 399 -12.78 23.98 26.30
N ARG A 400 -13.68 23.52 27.23
CA ARG A 400 -14.86 22.73 26.87
C ARG A 400 -15.85 23.52 26.01
N LYS A 401 -16.08 24.83 26.33
CA LYS A 401 -16.90 25.70 25.50
C LYS A 401 -16.33 25.86 24.08
N LEU A 402 -15.03 26.08 23.95
CA LEU A 402 -14.36 26.22 22.66
C LEU A 402 -14.40 24.92 21.87
N LEU A 403 -14.11 23.78 22.51
CA LEU A 403 -14.18 22.47 21.86
C LEU A 403 -15.60 22.15 21.37
N LYS A 404 -16.65 22.43 22.15
CA LYS A 404 -18.03 22.24 21.69
C LYS A 404 -18.37 23.09 20.46
N LYS A 405 -17.92 24.35 20.42
CA LYS A 405 -18.07 25.19 19.23
C LYS A 405 -17.32 24.62 18.04
N TYR A 406 -16.08 24.14 18.25
CA TYR A 406 -15.25 23.51 17.21
C TYR A 406 -15.91 22.25 16.65
N LEU A 407 -16.39 21.35 17.52
CA LEU A 407 -17.09 20.14 17.10
C LEU A 407 -18.32 20.44 16.25
N ARG A 408 -19.16 21.43 16.66
CA ARG A 408 -20.32 21.84 15.85
C ARG A 408 -19.95 22.49 14.52
N GLN A 409 -18.77 23.11 14.43
CA GLN A 409 -18.26 23.71 13.20
C GLN A 409 -17.74 22.66 12.22
N GLU A 410 -17.07 21.61 12.71
CA GLU A 410 -16.34 20.67 11.88
C GLU A 410 -17.10 19.36 11.63
N ILE A 411 -17.98 18.95 12.56
CA ILE A 411 -18.69 17.66 12.48
C ILE A 411 -20.16 17.87 12.12
N ASP A 412 -20.57 17.24 11.03
CA ASP A 412 -21.99 17.10 10.68
C ASP A 412 -22.62 15.98 11.53
N LEU A 413 -23.29 16.37 12.60
CA LEU A 413 -23.91 15.44 13.55
C LEU A 413 -25.12 14.69 12.98
N ASP A 414 -25.72 15.14 11.88
CA ASP A 414 -26.84 14.46 11.22
C ASP A 414 -26.36 13.25 10.39
N ARG A 415 -25.05 13.13 10.18
CA ARG A 415 -24.45 12.04 9.41
C ARG A 415 -23.85 10.95 10.29
N LYS A 416 -23.64 9.78 9.73
CA LYS A 416 -22.90 8.72 10.37
C LYS A 416 -21.41 8.90 10.11
N PHE A 417 -20.65 9.13 11.17
CA PHE A 417 -19.23 9.41 11.11
C PHE A 417 -18.40 8.50 12.02
N ALA A 418 -17.10 8.45 11.77
CA ALA A 418 -16.13 7.82 12.66
C ALA A 418 -14.83 8.63 12.71
N PHE A 419 -14.06 8.44 13.79
CA PHE A 419 -12.70 8.95 13.91
C PHE A 419 -11.71 7.88 13.46
N VAL A 420 -10.54 8.34 12.97
CA VAL A 420 -9.41 7.49 12.60
C VAL A 420 -8.18 7.98 13.35
N ASP A 421 -7.56 7.06 14.07
CA ASP A 421 -6.32 7.31 14.82
C ASP A 421 -5.32 6.20 14.51
N LEU A 422 -4.03 6.43 14.68
CA LEU A 422 -3.01 5.44 14.43
C LEU A 422 -2.87 4.50 15.63
N CYS A 423 -2.46 5.06 16.77
CA CYS A 423 -2.17 4.29 17.97
C CYS A 423 -2.66 5.02 19.23
N GLY A 424 -3.16 4.28 20.21
CA GLY A 424 -3.58 4.88 21.44
C GLY A 424 -4.07 3.90 22.50
N SER A 425 -4.52 4.46 23.63
CA SER A 425 -5.20 3.72 24.70
C SER A 425 -6.73 3.86 24.63
N GLY A 426 -7.25 4.65 23.70
CA GLY A 426 -8.68 4.95 23.59
C GLY A 426 -9.23 5.97 24.60
N ARG A 427 -8.47 6.35 25.63
CA ARG A 427 -8.94 7.28 26.68
C ARG A 427 -9.32 8.66 26.15
N THR A 428 -8.58 9.16 25.16
CA THR A 428 -8.87 10.47 24.55
C THR A 428 -10.21 10.47 23.83
N GLN A 429 -10.54 9.36 23.18
CA GLN A 429 -11.81 9.17 22.47
C GLN A 429 -12.98 9.01 23.45
N ASP A 430 -12.78 8.34 24.59
CA ASP A 430 -13.81 8.24 25.62
C ASP A 430 -14.18 9.63 26.19
N MET A 431 -13.17 10.49 26.38
CA MET A 431 -13.38 11.88 26.79
C MET A 431 -14.08 12.71 25.70
N LEU A 432 -13.71 12.50 24.44
CA LEU A 432 -14.37 13.14 23.30
C LEU A 432 -15.83 12.69 23.18
N GLU A 433 -16.14 11.42 23.41
CA GLU A 433 -17.52 10.92 23.39
C GLU A 433 -18.39 11.58 24.48
N SER A 434 -17.84 11.80 25.68
CA SER A 434 -18.60 12.50 26.73
C SER A 434 -19.03 13.90 26.29
N ILE A 435 -18.21 14.59 25.48
CA ILE A 435 -18.54 15.93 24.97
C ILE A 435 -19.48 15.86 23.78
N VAL A 436 -19.29 14.89 22.88
CA VAL A 436 -20.17 14.68 21.72
C VAL A 436 -21.57 14.28 22.16
N SER A 437 -21.70 13.44 23.19
CA SER A 437 -23.00 13.05 23.75
C SER A 437 -23.77 14.20 24.44
N GLU A 438 -23.11 15.29 24.82
CA GLU A 438 -23.78 16.52 25.26
C GLU A 438 -24.28 17.38 24.06
N LEU A 439 -23.71 17.20 22.87
CA LEU A 439 -24.14 17.90 21.66
C LEU A 439 -25.27 17.14 20.94
N ASP A 440 -25.23 15.83 21.00
CA ASP A 440 -26.21 14.92 20.42
C ASP A 440 -26.44 13.76 21.41
N ALA A 441 -27.57 13.84 22.16
CA ALA A 441 -27.85 12.94 23.27
C ALA A 441 -27.89 11.46 22.83
N GLY A 442 -27.04 10.66 23.49
CA GLY A 442 -26.93 9.24 23.23
C GLY A 442 -26.07 8.86 22.01
N ARG A 443 -25.46 9.83 21.33
CA ARG A 443 -24.51 9.55 20.23
C ARG A 443 -23.29 8.82 20.77
N ARG A 444 -23.02 7.66 20.21
CA ARG A 444 -21.76 6.93 20.41
C ARG A 444 -20.82 7.20 19.25
N ILE A 445 -19.55 7.42 19.54
CA ILE A 445 -18.53 7.57 18.52
C ILE A 445 -17.84 6.23 18.23
N THR A 446 -17.50 6.01 16.97
CA THR A 446 -16.65 4.90 16.53
C THR A 446 -15.28 5.46 16.21
N THR A 447 -14.22 4.77 16.66
CA THR A 447 -12.84 5.13 16.30
C THR A 447 -12.11 3.90 15.78
N PHE A 448 -11.51 4.05 14.60
CA PHE A 448 -10.62 3.06 14.02
C PHE A 448 -9.18 3.31 14.49
N TYR A 449 -8.53 2.23 14.93
CA TYR A 449 -7.14 2.23 15.33
C TYR A 449 -6.34 1.24 14.51
N PHE A 450 -5.10 1.58 14.13
CA PHE A 450 -4.14 0.58 13.71
C PHE A 450 -3.83 -0.36 14.88
N TYR A 451 -3.54 0.21 16.03
CA TYR A 451 -3.28 -0.51 17.28
C TYR A 451 -3.83 0.22 18.50
N ASN A 452 -4.59 -0.48 19.33
CA ASN A 452 -5.03 0.02 20.63
C ASN A 452 -4.33 -0.77 21.75
N SER A 453 -3.60 -0.07 22.62
CA SER A 453 -2.79 -0.67 23.68
C SER A 453 -3.60 -1.17 24.88
N VAL A 454 -4.85 -0.77 25.01
CA VAL A 454 -5.71 -1.12 26.14
C VAL A 454 -6.94 -1.84 25.60
N ASN A 455 -6.91 -3.15 25.74
CA ASN A 455 -8.03 -4.02 25.35
C ASN A 455 -9.12 -4.02 26.44
N THR A 456 -9.45 -2.84 26.96
CA THR A 456 -10.55 -2.69 27.89
C THR A 456 -11.76 -2.18 27.11
N ASP A 457 -12.85 -2.92 27.21
CA ASP A 457 -14.20 -2.46 26.87
C ASP A 457 -14.53 -1.24 27.74
N TYR A 458 -14.02 -0.06 27.33
CA TYR A 458 -14.57 1.17 27.84
C TYR A 458 -15.98 1.28 27.27
N GLU A 459 -16.97 1.24 28.13
CA GLU A 459 -18.39 1.24 27.78
C GLU A 459 -18.82 2.49 27.00
N LYS A 460 -17.98 3.53 26.94
CA LYS A 460 -18.35 4.85 26.41
C LYS A 460 -18.20 4.95 24.89
N SER A 461 -17.08 4.50 24.28
CA SER A 461 -16.85 4.63 22.84
C SER A 461 -16.55 3.29 22.18
N ARG A 462 -16.94 3.13 20.91
CA ARG A 462 -16.64 1.93 20.12
C ARG A 462 -15.26 2.03 19.47
N LYS A 463 -14.37 1.10 19.77
CA LYS A 463 -13.01 1.03 19.25
C LYS A 463 -12.85 -0.19 18.37
N ILE A 464 -12.43 0.02 17.13
CA ILE A 464 -12.19 -1.04 16.14
C ILE A 464 -10.70 -1.04 15.84
N THR A 465 -10.03 -2.15 16.13
CA THR A 465 -8.57 -2.27 16.03
C THR A 465 -8.19 -3.17 14.87
N TYR A 466 -7.26 -2.71 14.02
CA TYR A 466 -6.80 -3.45 12.85
C TYR A 466 -5.96 -4.66 13.24
N MET A 467 -4.93 -4.45 14.09
CA MET A 467 -4.08 -5.56 14.53
C MET A 467 -3.48 -5.33 15.92
N THR A 468 -2.96 -6.42 16.50
CA THR A 468 -2.18 -6.38 17.74
C THR A 468 -0.70 -6.39 17.40
N ILE A 469 0.05 -5.43 17.94
CA ILE A 469 1.50 -5.27 17.73
C ILE A 469 2.22 -5.07 19.06
N SER A 470 3.55 -5.23 19.05
CA SER A 470 4.38 -4.90 20.22
C SER A 470 4.54 -3.37 20.39
N LEU A 471 4.85 -2.93 21.60
CA LEU A 471 5.11 -1.52 21.89
C LEU A 471 6.23 -0.94 21.02
N GLY A 472 7.25 -1.72 20.70
CA GLY A 472 8.33 -1.29 19.79
C GLY A 472 7.83 -0.98 18.38
N CYS A 473 6.94 -1.83 17.85
CA CYS A 473 6.33 -1.59 16.53
C CYS A 473 5.45 -0.33 16.52
N MET A 474 4.79 0.00 17.63
CA MET A 474 3.99 1.23 17.74
C MET A 474 4.84 2.49 17.50
N LEU A 475 6.04 2.56 18.09
CA LEU A 475 6.94 3.71 17.89
C LEU A 475 7.38 3.85 16.43
N TRP A 476 7.60 2.74 15.74
CA TRP A 476 7.89 2.76 14.30
C TRP A 476 6.71 3.27 13.48
N LEU A 477 5.50 2.83 13.78
CA LEU A 477 4.30 3.31 13.07
C LEU A 477 4.09 4.82 13.27
N GLU A 478 4.26 5.33 14.49
CA GLU A 478 4.20 6.78 14.76
C GLU A 478 5.28 7.54 13.97
N ALA A 479 6.47 6.96 13.82
CA ALA A 479 7.53 7.57 13.00
C ALA A 479 7.17 7.60 11.50
N LEU A 480 6.56 6.52 10.97
CA LEU A 480 6.12 6.43 9.57
C LEU A 480 5.00 7.41 9.22
N CYS A 481 4.14 7.75 10.19
CA CYS A 481 3.02 8.67 9.99
C CYS A 481 3.32 10.11 10.45
N ARG A 482 4.57 10.42 10.81
CA ARG A 482 4.94 11.76 11.26
C ARG A 482 4.70 12.80 10.18
N CYS A 483 4.05 13.90 10.55
CA CYS A 483 3.80 15.03 9.67
C CYS A 483 4.54 16.31 10.14
N PRO A 484 4.75 17.29 9.26
CA PRO A 484 5.43 18.55 9.59
C PRO A 484 4.52 19.54 10.32
N GLN A 485 3.73 19.07 11.30
CA GLN A 485 2.79 19.87 12.03
C GLN A 485 2.92 19.64 13.54
N GLY A 486 2.87 20.72 14.33
CA GLY A 486 2.82 20.64 15.78
C GLY A 486 1.49 20.08 16.30
N GLN A 487 1.49 19.62 17.56
CA GLN A 487 0.28 19.12 18.17
C GLN A 487 -0.73 20.27 18.41
N THR A 488 -2.02 19.94 18.45
CA THR A 488 -3.07 20.87 18.82
C THR A 488 -3.01 21.10 20.33
N LEU A 489 -2.73 22.34 20.74
CA LEU A 489 -2.65 22.75 22.14
C LEU A 489 -4.05 23.05 22.73
N GLY A 490 -4.96 23.51 21.90
CA GLY A 490 -6.32 23.93 22.25
C GLY A 490 -6.97 24.64 21.07
N TYR A 491 -7.98 25.45 21.39
CA TYR A 491 -8.74 26.20 20.38
C TYR A 491 -8.90 27.66 20.80
N ARG A 492 -9.08 28.55 19.82
CA ARG A 492 -9.38 29.97 20.01
C ARG A 492 -10.49 30.41 19.08
N GLU A 493 -11.23 31.44 19.49
CA GLU A 493 -12.18 32.10 18.60
C GLU A 493 -11.48 33.23 17.84
N SER A 494 -11.54 33.19 16.49
CA SER A 494 -11.00 34.25 15.66
C SER A 494 -11.92 35.47 15.66
N PRO A 495 -11.45 36.65 15.19
CA PRO A 495 -12.29 37.86 15.11
C PRO A 495 -13.55 37.68 14.27
N GLY A 496 -13.57 36.72 13.35
CA GLY A 496 -14.74 36.37 12.55
C GLY A 496 -15.69 35.34 13.19
N GLY A 497 -15.47 34.95 14.45
CA GLY A 497 -16.31 34.00 15.18
C GLY A 497 -16.06 32.54 14.85
N ARG A 498 -15.12 32.24 13.95
CA ARG A 498 -14.69 30.86 13.63
C ARG A 498 -13.77 30.34 14.73
N ILE A 499 -13.91 29.05 15.06
CA ILE A 499 -12.99 28.38 16.00
C ILE A 499 -11.82 27.80 15.24
N GLU A 500 -10.63 28.21 15.64
CA GLU A 500 -9.36 27.80 15.05
C GLU A 500 -8.54 26.98 16.04
N PRO A 501 -7.81 25.94 15.58
CA PRO A 501 -6.86 25.22 16.41
C PRO A 501 -5.66 26.10 16.75
N VAL A 502 -5.17 26.00 17.99
CA VAL A 502 -3.88 26.55 18.42
C VAL A 502 -2.86 25.44 18.34
N LEU A 503 -1.85 25.62 17.48
CA LEU A 503 -0.82 24.60 17.23
C LEU A 503 0.46 24.94 17.97
N GLU A 504 1.16 23.89 18.40
CA GLU A 504 2.52 23.98 18.91
C GLU A 504 3.46 24.45 17.81
N ASN A 505 4.30 25.43 18.12
CA ASN A 505 5.36 25.85 17.20
C ASN A 505 6.54 24.85 17.31
N ILE A 506 6.79 24.09 16.24
CA ILE A 506 7.87 23.09 16.18
C ILE A 506 8.84 23.41 15.04
N ASP A 507 10.11 23.07 15.24
CA ASP A 507 11.09 23.09 14.15
C ASP A 507 10.99 21.80 13.32
N ASN A 508 10.55 21.94 12.09
CA ASN A 508 10.39 20.84 11.12
C ASN A 508 11.60 20.69 10.18
N SER A 509 12.65 21.48 10.36
CA SER A 509 13.78 21.51 9.43
C SER A 509 14.45 20.15 9.25
N LEU A 510 14.55 19.35 10.30
CA LEU A 510 15.11 18.00 10.23
C LEU A 510 14.21 17.04 9.46
N LEU A 511 12.90 17.11 9.65
CA LEU A 511 11.94 16.26 8.95
C LEU A 511 11.92 16.58 7.45
N LEU A 512 11.92 17.84 7.09
CA LEU A 512 11.97 18.30 5.70
C LEU A 512 13.31 17.95 5.03
N LYS A 513 14.44 18.13 5.73
CA LYS A 513 15.76 17.71 5.24
C LYS A 513 15.89 16.20 5.07
N TRP A 514 15.20 15.42 5.90
CA TRP A 514 15.14 13.98 5.74
C TRP A 514 14.43 13.55 4.44
N GLY A 515 13.61 14.42 3.82
CA GLY A 515 12.89 14.14 2.58
C GLY A 515 11.46 13.65 2.79
N HIS A 516 10.78 14.21 3.79
CA HIS A 516 9.38 13.83 4.10
C HIS A 516 8.43 13.92 2.90
N GLU A 517 8.58 14.91 2.03
CA GLU A 517 7.74 15.07 0.84
C GLU A 517 7.98 13.93 -0.17
N GLU A 518 9.24 13.60 -0.41
CA GLU A 518 9.64 12.49 -1.28
C GLU A 518 9.15 11.14 -0.73
N TYR A 519 9.26 10.95 0.58
CA TYR A 519 8.73 9.79 1.29
C TYR A 519 7.22 9.65 1.11
N LEU A 520 6.47 10.73 1.31
CA LEU A 520 5.01 10.75 1.15
C LEU A 520 4.60 10.47 -0.30
N CYS A 521 5.31 11.05 -1.27
CA CYS A 521 5.09 10.74 -2.69
C CYS A 521 5.21 9.24 -2.96
N GLY A 522 6.25 8.58 -2.42
CA GLY A 522 6.42 7.13 -2.57
C GLY A 522 5.25 6.33 -2.02
N ILE A 523 4.73 6.69 -0.84
CA ILE A 523 3.54 6.06 -0.26
C ILE A 523 2.32 6.24 -1.16
N LEU A 524 2.06 7.46 -1.61
CA LEU A 524 0.86 7.77 -2.39
C LEU A 524 0.90 7.13 -3.78
N ASP A 525 2.07 7.06 -4.42
CA ASP A 525 2.24 6.36 -5.69
C ASP A 525 2.01 4.86 -5.53
N PHE A 526 2.51 4.25 -4.45
CA PHE A 526 2.18 2.86 -4.12
C PHE A 526 0.67 2.66 -3.95
N CYS A 527 -0.01 3.55 -3.24
CA CYS A 527 -1.46 3.46 -3.04
C CYS A 527 -2.25 3.59 -4.35
N ARG A 528 -1.81 4.45 -5.28
CA ARG A 528 -2.40 4.58 -6.63
C ARG A 528 -2.23 3.29 -7.42
N GLU A 529 -1.03 2.72 -7.41
CA GLU A 529 -0.70 1.50 -8.14
C GLU A 529 -1.48 0.29 -7.59
N MET A 530 -1.57 0.15 -6.26
CA MET A 530 -2.38 -0.89 -5.61
C MET A 530 -3.87 -0.76 -5.92
N SER A 531 -4.42 0.45 -5.85
CA SER A 531 -5.81 0.69 -6.20
C SER A 531 -6.10 0.37 -7.68
N CYS A 532 -5.14 0.66 -8.57
CA CYS A 532 -5.22 0.28 -9.97
C CYS A 532 -5.17 -1.25 -10.15
N PHE A 533 -4.31 -1.95 -9.40
CA PHE A 533 -4.22 -3.40 -9.41
C PHE A 533 -5.55 -4.04 -9.01
N GLU A 534 -6.14 -3.62 -7.90
CA GLU A 534 -7.42 -4.13 -7.41
C GLU A 534 -8.55 -3.85 -8.38
N HIS A 535 -8.64 -2.63 -8.91
CA HIS A 535 -9.66 -2.26 -9.90
C HIS A 535 -9.55 -3.06 -11.19
N LYS A 536 -8.35 -3.23 -11.73
CA LYS A 536 -8.12 -4.00 -12.97
C LYS A 536 -8.48 -5.48 -12.82
N ASN A 537 -8.35 -6.02 -11.63
CA ASN A 537 -8.59 -7.43 -11.37
C ASN A 537 -9.98 -7.71 -10.76
N ASP A 538 -10.74 -6.70 -10.39
CA ASP A 538 -12.02 -6.80 -9.67
C ASP A 538 -11.87 -7.61 -8.37
N ILE A 539 -10.81 -7.33 -7.60
CA ILE A 539 -10.49 -8.00 -6.33
C ILE A 539 -10.19 -6.96 -5.25
N SER A 540 -10.25 -7.38 -3.98
CA SER A 540 -9.75 -6.64 -2.83
C SER A 540 -8.62 -7.45 -2.20
N VAL A 541 -7.47 -6.84 -2.02
CA VAL A 541 -6.26 -7.48 -1.47
C VAL A 541 -6.03 -7.09 -0.02
#